data_164565374a73c2bc44b35989ea94b9ad
#
_entry.id   164565374a73c2bc44b35989ea94b9ad
#
_cell.length_a   1.000
_cell.length_b   1.000
_cell.length_c   1.000
_cell.angle_alpha   90.00
_cell.angle_beta   90.00
_cell.angle_gamma   90.00
#
_symmetry.space_group_name_H-M   'P 1'
#
loop_
_entity.id
_entity.type
_entity.pdbx_description
1 polymer ?
#
loop_
_entity_poly.entity_id
_entity_poly.type
_entity_poly.pdbx_seq_one_letter_code
_entity_poly.pdbx_strand_id
1 'polypeptide(L)'
;GTGKSPASGSPASASRAASLGWLVVLVLVGWVLEPVQRTFIFGQVNLVLCALVVLDVFVVPPRFRGYLTGLAAGIKLTPAFFVVYYAVRRDWAAVARCAATGALSVVIGWVVLPAESARYWLEDLTTMGKFGGYAELPTNQSLRASWVRLLGGDPGPWYLLSAVLVVALDRAVEIVPVIQQAELHRRLLGD
;
A
#
# COMPACT_ATOMS: atom_id res chain seq x y z
N GLY A 1 40.54 -22.50 -42.88
CA GLY A 1 40.21 -21.47 -41.91
C GLY A 1 38.73 -21.47 -41.63
N THR A 2 38.28 -22.10 -40.53
CA THR A 2 36.89 -22.10 -40.09
C THR A 2 36.69 -20.91 -39.16
N GLY A 3 36.17 -19.80 -39.74
CA GLY A 3 35.77 -18.63 -38.97
C GLY A 3 34.50 -18.94 -38.16
N LYS A 4 34.60 -19.10 -36.84
CA LYS A 4 33.47 -19.08 -35.95
C LYS A 4 32.96 -17.61 -35.87
N SER A 5 31.79 -17.37 -36.41
CA SER A 5 31.03 -16.12 -36.16
C SER A 5 30.68 -16.01 -34.70
N PRO A 6 30.89 -14.87 -34.03
CA PRO A 6 30.42 -14.68 -32.66
C PRO A 6 28.90 -14.68 -32.67
N ALA A 7 28.31 -15.50 -31.82
CA ALA A 7 26.88 -15.58 -31.60
C ALA A 7 26.36 -14.21 -31.15
N SER A 8 25.64 -13.50 -32.03
CA SER A 8 24.93 -12.27 -31.72
C SER A 8 23.78 -12.60 -30.78
N GLY A 9 23.97 -12.34 -29.47
CA GLY A 9 22.88 -12.42 -28.49
C GLY A 9 21.74 -11.51 -28.95
N SER A 10 20.51 -12.05 -29.01
CA SER A 10 19.35 -11.29 -29.47
C SER A 10 19.08 -10.12 -28.51
N PRO A 11 18.63 -8.94 -28.98
CA PRO A 11 18.35 -7.79 -28.12
C PRO A 11 17.31 -8.09 -27.03
N ALA A 12 16.46 -9.09 -27.22
CA ALA A 12 15.50 -9.57 -26.25
C ALA A 12 16.16 -10.29 -25.04
N SER A 13 17.29 -10.97 -25.25
CA SER A 13 18.03 -11.65 -24.16
C SER A 13 18.77 -10.63 -23.29
N ALA A 14 19.33 -9.57 -23.86
CA ALA A 14 19.99 -8.49 -23.14
C ALA A 14 18.99 -7.69 -22.28
N SER A 15 17.80 -7.41 -22.80
CA SER A 15 16.72 -6.74 -22.04
C SER A 15 16.24 -7.56 -20.85
N ARG A 16 16.06 -8.88 -21.02
CA ARG A 16 15.68 -9.78 -19.91
C ARG A 16 16.76 -9.88 -18.84
N ALA A 17 18.03 -9.96 -19.23
CA ALA A 17 19.14 -10.00 -18.30
C ALA A 17 19.25 -8.69 -17.49
N ALA A 18 19.05 -7.54 -18.14
CA ALA A 18 19.00 -6.24 -17.47
C ALA A 18 17.83 -6.15 -16.47
N SER A 19 16.66 -6.62 -16.85
CA SER A 19 15.48 -6.64 -15.96
C SER A 19 15.69 -7.55 -14.75
N LEU A 20 16.30 -8.71 -14.92
CA LEU A 20 16.67 -9.61 -13.83
C LEU A 20 17.73 -8.98 -12.91
N GLY A 21 18.73 -8.29 -13.47
CA GLY A 21 19.72 -7.56 -12.70
C GLY A 21 19.09 -6.49 -11.79
N TRP A 22 18.18 -5.69 -12.33
CA TRP A 22 17.44 -4.68 -11.55
C TRP A 22 16.56 -5.32 -10.47
N LEU A 23 15.91 -6.43 -10.73
CA LEU A 23 15.13 -7.17 -9.73
C LEU A 23 16.01 -7.64 -8.57
N VAL A 24 17.18 -8.20 -8.87
CA VAL A 24 18.14 -8.62 -7.84
C VAL A 24 18.60 -7.42 -7.00
N VAL A 25 18.94 -6.32 -7.63
CA VAL A 25 19.32 -5.08 -6.92
C VAL A 25 18.18 -4.59 -6.02
N LEU A 26 16.95 -4.55 -6.50
CA LEU A 26 15.79 -4.15 -5.72
C LEU A 26 15.53 -5.08 -4.52
N VAL A 27 15.70 -6.38 -4.71
CA VAL A 27 15.56 -7.37 -3.62
C VAL A 27 16.67 -7.18 -2.57
N LEU A 28 17.91 -6.97 -2.99
CA LEU A 28 19.03 -6.74 -2.08
C LEU A 28 18.89 -5.43 -1.32
N VAL A 29 18.51 -4.35 -2.01
CA VAL A 29 18.22 -3.06 -1.36
C VAL A 29 17.04 -3.19 -0.41
N GLY A 30 15.97 -3.87 -0.83
CA GLY A 30 14.81 -4.16 0.02
C GLY A 30 15.19 -4.93 1.27
N TRP A 31 16.10 -5.91 1.16
CA TRP A 31 16.57 -6.70 2.30
C TRP A 31 17.34 -5.88 3.34
N VAL A 32 18.06 -4.83 2.92
CA VAL A 32 18.82 -3.94 3.82
C VAL A 32 17.90 -2.92 4.51
N LEU A 33 16.72 -2.65 3.96
CA LEU A 33 15.79 -1.70 4.55
C LEU A 33 15.26 -2.19 5.90
N GLU A 34 15.41 -1.38 6.93
CA GLU A 34 14.96 -1.69 8.29
C GLU A 34 13.48 -2.11 8.37
N PRO A 35 12.52 -1.47 7.67
CA PRO A 35 11.12 -1.90 7.70
C PRO A 35 10.89 -3.33 7.20
N VAL A 36 11.67 -3.77 6.21
CA VAL A 36 11.59 -5.14 5.67
C VAL A 36 12.17 -6.13 6.67
N GLN A 37 13.35 -5.85 7.22
CA GLN A 37 13.96 -6.70 8.25
C GLN A 37 13.08 -6.82 9.49
N ARG A 38 12.51 -5.71 9.96
CA ARG A 38 11.59 -5.71 11.09
C ARG A 38 10.34 -6.55 10.81
N THR A 39 9.82 -6.52 9.58
CA THR A 39 8.68 -7.36 9.18
C THR A 39 8.99 -8.85 9.34
N PHE A 40 10.21 -9.29 8.97
CA PHE A 40 10.64 -10.67 9.16
C PHE A 40 10.89 -11.02 10.63
N ILE A 41 11.59 -10.15 11.37
CA ILE A 41 11.92 -10.36 12.79
C ILE A 41 10.64 -10.48 13.63
N PHE A 42 9.64 -9.66 13.36
CA PHE A 42 8.35 -9.70 14.08
C PHE A 42 7.34 -10.71 13.50
N GLY A 43 7.73 -11.49 12.48
CA GLY A 43 6.84 -12.47 11.85
C GLY A 43 5.58 -11.83 11.23
N GLN A 44 5.66 -10.58 10.78
CA GLN A 44 4.50 -9.87 10.23
C GLN A 44 4.20 -10.30 8.80
N VAL A 45 2.93 -10.47 8.49
CA VAL A 45 2.45 -10.85 7.15
C VAL A 45 2.42 -9.67 6.15
N ASN A 46 2.91 -8.49 6.55
CA ASN A 46 2.78 -7.25 5.76
C ASN A 46 3.32 -7.36 4.33
N LEU A 47 4.45 -8.07 4.13
CA LEU A 47 5.02 -8.27 2.79
C LEU A 47 4.10 -9.13 1.91
N VAL A 48 3.49 -10.17 2.49
CA VAL A 48 2.53 -11.02 1.76
C VAL A 48 1.30 -10.20 1.38
N LEU A 49 0.77 -9.39 2.30
CA LEU A 49 -0.38 -8.52 2.05
C LEU A 49 -0.05 -7.48 0.98
N CYS A 50 1.14 -6.87 1.03
CA CYS A 50 1.61 -5.95 0.00
C CYS A 50 1.70 -6.65 -1.36
N ALA A 51 2.28 -7.85 -1.42
CA ALA A 51 2.37 -8.62 -2.65
C ALA A 51 0.98 -8.95 -3.22
N LEU A 52 0.00 -9.34 -2.38
CA LEU A 52 -1.36 -9.60 -2.82
C LEU A 52 -1.99 -8.36 -3.46
N VAL A 53 -1.85 -7.18 -2.84
CA VAL A 53 -2.39 -5.93 -3.38
C VAL A 53 -1.70 -5.55 -4.69
N VAL A 54 -0.37 -5.63 -4.76
CA VAL A 54 0.40 -5.32 -5.98
C VAL A 54 0.02 -6.26 -7.13
N LEU A 55 -0.09 -7.57 -6.85
CA LEU A 55 -0.54 -8.53 -7.85
C LEU A 55 -1.95 -8.23 -8.34
N ASP A 56 -2.87 -7.89 -7.42
CA ASP A 56 -4.26 -7.58 -7.76
C ASP A 56 -4.37 -6.35 -8.68
N VAL A 57 -3.60 -5.33 -8.39
CA VAL A 57 -3.63 -4.06 -9.14
C VAL A 57 -2.95 -4.17 -10.50
N PHE A 58 -1.76 -4.80 -10.57
CA PHE A 58 -0.89 -4.73 -11.74
C PHE A 58 -0.88 -5.99 -12.61
N VAL A 59 -1.13 -7.17 -12.04
CA VAL A 59 -0.98 -8.46 -12.74
C VAL A 59 -2.32 -9.10 -13.05
N VAL A 60 -3.25 -9.05 -12.09
CA VAL A 60 -4.55 -9.71 -12.23
C VAL A 60 -5.38 -9.06 -13.34
N PRO A 61 -5.96 -9.85 -14.27
CA PRO A 61 -6.84 -9.35 -15.31
C PRO A 61 -8.03 -8.57 -14.71
N PRO A 62 -8.55 -7.53 -15.41
CA PRO A 62 -9.60 -6.64 -14.88
C PRO A 62 -10.84 -7.37 -14.34
N ARG A 63 -11.21 -8.50 -14.96
CA ARG A 63 -12.36 -9.32 -14.55
C ARG A 63 -12.22 -9.95 -13.16
N PHE A 64 -10.99 -10.07 -12.64
CA PHE A 64 -10.70 -10.70 -11.36
C PHE A 64 -10.09 -9.74 -10.32
N ARG A 65 -9.87 -8.48 -10.67
CA ARG A 65 -9.37 -7.46 -9.75
C ARG A 65 -10.31 -7.28 -8.56
N GLY A 66 -9.74 -7.01 -7.41
CA GLY A 66 -10.44 -6.83 -6.16
C GLY A 66 -10.44 -8.06 -5.25
N TYR A 67 -10.29 -9.26 -5.79
CA TYR A 67 -10.31 -10.47 -4.97
C TYR A 67 -9.10 -10.58 -4.03
N LEU A 68 -7.88 -10.37 -4.53
CA LEU A 68 -6.68 -10.48 -3.69
C LEU A 68 -6.59 -9.34 -2.69
N THR A 69 -6.99 -8.13 -3.09
CA THR A 69 -7.07 -6.99 -2.17
C THR A 69 -8.10 -7.23 -1.07
N GLY A 70 -9.27 -7.81 -1.40
CA GLY A 70 -10.29 -8.18 -0.43
C GLY A 70 -9.83 -9.27 0.53
N LEU A 71 -9.12 -10.28 0.03
CA LEU A 71 -8.50 -11.32 0.86
C LEU A 71 -7.46 -10.71 1.82
N ALA A 72 -6.59 -9.85 1.31
CA ALA A 72 -5.60 -9.16 2.13
C ALA A 72 -6.27 -8.29 3.22
N ALA A 73 -7.38 -7.60 2.88
CA ALA A 73 -8.17 -6.82 3.82
C ALA A 73 -8.84 -7.67 4.91
N GLY A 74 -9.22 -8.90 4.60
CA GLY A 74 -9.76 -9.84 5.57
C GLY A 74 -8.74 -10.37 6.56
N ILE A 75 -7.47 -10.48 6.14
CA ILE A 75 -6.36 -10.88 7.05
C ILE A 75 -5.97 -9.70 7.94
N LYS A 76 -5.91 -8.50 7.38
CA LYS A 76 -5.58 -7.27 8.10
C LYS A 76 -6.31 -6.11 7.45
N LEU A 77 -6.97 -5.28 8.26
CA LEU A 77 -7.85 -4.21 7.77
C LEU A 77 -7.12 -3.15 6.92
N THR A 78 -5.82 -2.95 7.13
CA THR A 78 -5.03 -1.92 6.42
C THR A 78 -5.12 -2.01 4.88
N PRO A 79 -5.04 -3.19 4.22
CA PRO A 79 -5.22 -3.30 2.77
C PRO A 79 -6.60 -2.85 2.26
N ALA A 80 -7.62 -2.78 3.12
CA ALA A 80 -8.94 -2.29 2.73
C ALA A 80 -8.91 -0.86 2.18
N PHE A 81 -7.91 -0.06 2.57
CA PHE A 81 -7.71 1.28 2.04
C PHE A 81 -7.54 1.30 0.50
N PHE A 82 -7.00 0.23 -0.09
CA PHE A 82 -6.83 0.13 -1.54
C PHE A 82 -8.15 -0.01 -2.32
N VAL A 83 -9.28 -0.20 -1.65
CA VAL A 83 -10.62 -0.05 -2.28
C VAL A 83 -10.79 1.36 -2.85
N VAL A 84 -10.23 2.38 -2.20
CA VAL A 84 -10.26 3.76 -2.68
C VAL A 84 -9.58 3.89 -4.05
N TYR A 85 -8.50 3.17 -4.30
CA TYR A 85 -7.85 3.13 -5.61
C TYR A 85 -8.81 2.66 -6.71
N TYR A 86 -9.56 1.57 -6.49
CA TYR A 86 -10.54 1.08 -7.46
C TYR A 86 -11.71 2.05 -7.62
N ALA A 87 -12.17 2.68 -6.54
CA ALA A 87 -13.25 3.67 -6.56
C ALA A 87 -12.86 4.91 -7.36
N VAL A 88 -11.65 5.44 -7.18
CA VAL A 88 -11.11 6.57 -7.96
C VAL A 88 -11.01 6.23 -9.43
N ARG A 89 -10.64 4.99 -9.76
CA ARG A 89 -10.61 4.49 -11.14
C ARG A 89 -11.99 4.13 -11.70
N ARG A 90 -13.05 4.28 -10.91
CA ARG A 90 -14.43 3.92 -11.24
C ARG A 90 -14.62 2.44 -11.62
N ASP A 91 -13.72 1.57 -11.15
CA ASP A 91 -13.85 0.11 -11.30
C ASP A 91 -14.74 -0.43 -10.18
N TRP A 92 -16.04 -0.12 -10.28
CA TRP A 92 -17.03 -0.52 -9.27
C TRP A 92 -17.15 -2.05 -9.12
N ALA A 93 -16.83 -2.79 -10.18
CA ALA A 93 -16.82 -4.24 -10.15
C ALA A 93 -15.68 -4.76 -9.27
N ALA A 94 -14.49 -4.16 -9.33
CA ALA A 94 -13.38 -4.49 -8.42
C ALA A 94 -13.69 -4.07 -6.98
N VAL A 95 -14.31 -2.90 -6.77
CA VAL A 95 -14.80 -2.47 -5.44
C VAL A 95 -15.74 -3.50 -4.85
N ALA A 96 -16.75 -3.94 -5.62
CA ALA A 96 -17.73 -4.93 -5.15
C ALA A 96 -17.06 -6.28 -4.82
N ARG A 97 -16.14 -6.76 -5.66
CA ARG A 97 -15.39 -8.01 -5.43
C ARG A 97 -14.52 -7.92 -4.19
N CYS A 98 -13.83 -6.79 -4.00
CA CYS A 98 -13.01 -6.54 -2.82
C CYS A 98 -13.86 -6.54 -1.55
N ALA A 99 -14.98 -5.83 -1.55
CA ALA A 99 -15.92 -5.79 -0.42
C ALA A 99 -16.51 -7.17 -0.13
N ALA A 100 -16.92 -7.91 -1.17
CA ALA A 100 -17.49 -9.25 -1.02
C ALA A 100 -16.47 -10.25 -0.43
N THR A 101 -15.22 -10.22 -0.92
CA THR A 101 -14.16 -11.11 -0.42
C THR A 101 -13.75 -10.75 1.01
N GLY A 102 -13.64 -9.47 1.31
CA GLY A 102 -13.38 -9.01 2.67
C GLY A 102 -14.50 -9.40 3.63
N ALA A 103 -15.75 -9.17 3.25
CA ALA A 103 -16.91 -9.59 4.04
C ALA A 103 -16.97 -11.11 4.23
N LEU A 104 -16.71 -11.89 3.18
CA LEU A 104 -16.68 -13.35 3.25
C LEU A 104 -15.63 -13.84 4.27
N SER A 105 -14.43 -13.23 4.29
CA SER A 105 -13.39 -13.61 5.27
C SER A 105 -13.80 -13.29 6.71
N VAL A 106 -14.51 -12.17 6.92
CA VAL A 106 -15.09 -11.82 8.23
C VAL A 106 -16.16 -12.86 8.63
N VAL A 107 -17.05 -13.23 7.71
CA VAL A 107 -18.09 -14.25 7.97
C VAL A 107 -17.45 -15.60 8.30
N ILE A 108 -16.42 -16.01 7.57
CA ILE A 108 -15.68 -17.24 7.87
C ILE A 108 -15.08 -17.18 9.29
N GLY A 109 -14.46 -16.05 9.65
CA GLY A 109 -13.94 -15.82 11.00
C GLY A 109 -15.03 -16.01 12.08
N TRP A 110 -16.21 -15.42 11.87
CA TRP A 110 -17.34 -15.54 12.79
C TRP A 110 -17.87 -16.97 12.92
N VAL A 111 -17.87 -17.73 11.83
CA VAL A 111 -18.33 -19.14 11.84
C VAL A 111 -17.32 -20.04 12.54
N VAL A 112 -16.02 -19.83 12.31
CA VAL A 112 -14.95 -20.70 12.83
C VAL A 112 -14.58 -20.34 14.28
N LEU A 113 -14.53 -19.04 14.60
CA LEU A 113 -14.07 -18.52 15.90
C LEU A 113 -15.03 -17.41 16.38
N PRO A 114 -16.28 -17.76 16.77
CA PRO A 114 -17.30 -16.75 17.10
C PRO A 114 -16.92 -15.88 18.30
N ALA A 115 -16.36 -16.46 19.35
CA ALA A 115 -16.00 -15.73 20.57
C ALA A 115 -14.86 -14.73 20.31
N GLU A 116 -13.82 -15.14 19.59
CA GLU A 116 -12.68 -14.29 19.23
C GLU A 116 -13.08 -13.20 18.25
N SER A 117 -13.95 -13.53 17.30
CA SER A 117 -14.50 -12.54 16.36
C SER A 117 -15.33 -11.49 17.08
N ALA A 118 -16.21 -11.89 17.99
CA ALA A 118 -16.99 -10.94 18.79
C ALA A 118 -16.08 -10.01 19.59
N ARG A 119 -15.08 -10.56 20.29
CA ARG A 119 -14.11 -9.77 21.04
C ARG A 119 -13.35 -8.79 20.14
N TYR A 120 -12.84 -9.26 19.00
CA TYR A 120 -12.10 -8.40 18.07
C TYR A 120 -12.95 -7.23 17.55
N TRP A 121 -14.15 -7.54 17.02
CA TRP A 121 -14.98 -6.54 16.36
C TRP A 121 -15.72 -5.60 17.31
N LEU A 122 -16.11 -6.08 18.50
CA LEU A 122 -16.92 -5.32 19.45
C LEU A 122 -16.09 -4.63 20.54
N GLU A 123 -14.95 -5.21 20.90
CA GLU A 123 -14.11 -4.71 22.00
C GLU A 123 -12.77 -4.15 21.50
N ASP A 124 -11.94 -4.98 20.85
CA ASP A 124 -10.57 -4.59 20.51
C ASP A 124 -10.51 -3.48 19.44
N LEU A 125 -11.42 -3.49 18.46
CA LEU A 125 -11.46 -2.48 17.40
C LEU A 125 -11.97 -1.14 17.91
N THR A 126 -12.89 -1.14 18.87
CA THR A 126 -13.48 0.07 19.46
C THR A 126 -12.59 0.65 20.57
N THR A 127 -11.82 -0.20 21.24
CA THR A 127 -10.92 0.21 22.32
C THR A 127 -9.54 0.53 21.74
N MET A 128 -9.37 1.71 21.19
CA MET A 128 -8.09 2.20 20.66
C MET A 128 -6.91 2.17 21.65
N GLY A 129 -7.15 1.82 22.90
CA GLY A 129 -6.16 1.77 23.98
C GLY A 129 -4.98 0.83 23.69
N LYS A 130 -5.18 -0.31 23.04
CA LYS A 130 -4.10 -1.24 22.68
C LYS A 130 -3.17 -0.68 21.60
N PHE A 131 -3.67 0.17 20.70
CA PHE A 131 -2.87 0.82 19.66
C PHE A 131 -2.25 2.13 20.11
N GLY A 132 -2.77 2.75 21.19
CA GLY A 132 -2.28 4.01 21.76
C GLY A 132 -1.13 3.87 22.74
N GLY A 133 -1.00 2.71 23.41
CA GLY A 133 -0.04 2.49 24.49
C GLY A 133 1.45 2.55 24.10
N TYR A 134 1.74 2.61 22.83
CA TYR A 134 3.11 2.72 22.31
C TYR A 134 3.38 4.02 21.53
N ALA A 135 2.50 5.01 21.63
CA ALA A 135 2.66 6.28 20.93
C ALA A 135 3.90 7.06 21.41
N GLU A 136 4.28 6.89 22.67
CA GLU A 136 5.45 7.55 23.28
C GLU A 136 6.78 6.94 22.81
N LEU A 137 6.79 5.71 22.31
CA LEU A 137 8.02 5.04 21.91
C LEU A 137 8.63 5.69 20.65
N PRO A 138 9.95 5.92 20.62
CA PRO A 138 10.65 6.47 19.45
C PRO A 138 10.46 5.63 18.17
N THR A 139 10.21 4.33 18.33
CA THR A 139 9.98 3.40 17.21
C THR A 139 8.62 3.59 16.52
N ASN A 140 7.68 4.28 17.17
CA ASN A 140 6.39 4.61 16.57
C ASN A 140 6.52 5.92 15.76
N GLN A 141 6.63 5.78 14.44
CA GLN A 141 6.79 6.90 13.49
C GLN A 141 5.45 7.44 12.97
N SER A 142 4.32 7.05 13.56
CA SER A 142 3.02 7.59 13.16
C SER A 142 2.90 9.08 13.46
N LEU A 143 2.11 9.78 12.64
CA LEU A 143 1.84 11.21 12.83
C LEU A 143 1.28 11.51 14.24
N ARG A 144 0.38 10.63 14.74
CA ARG A 144 -0.14 10.74 16.11
C ARG A 144 0.95 10.60 17.16
N ALA A 145 1.84 9.62 17.01
CA ALA A 145 2.95 9.41 17.93
C ALA A 145 3.93 10.60 17.97
N SER A 146 4.17 11.22 16.80
CA SER A 146 4.98 12.43 16.72
C SER A 146 4.36 13.58 17.52
N TRP A 147 3.05 13.77 17.41
CA TRP A 147 2.34 14.77 18.20
C TRP A 147 2.29 14.45 19.69
N VAL A 148 2.08 13.17 20.08
CA VAL A 148 2.12 12.74 21.49
C VAL A 148 3.48 13.08 22.12
N ARG A 149 4.58 12.80 21.42
CA ARG A 149 5.93 13.13 21.90
C ARG A 149 6.19 14.63 21.98
N LEU A 150 5.65 15.40 21.04
CA LEU A 150 5.82 16.86 20.99
C LEU A 150 5.03 17.57 22.09
N LEU A 151 3.80 17.14 22.35
CA LEU A 151 2.89 17.77 23.32
C LEU A 151 2.94 17.14 24.70
N GLY A 152 3.57 15.98 24.86
CA GLY A 152 3.63 15.24 26.14
C GLY A 152 2.30 14.61 26.55
N GLY A 153 1.32 14.48 25.63
CA GLY A 153 0.01 13.95 25.93
C GLY A 153 -0.87 13.72 24.69
N ASP A 154 -2.18 13.58 24.88
CA ASP A 154 -3.10 13.37 23.77
C ASP A 154 -3.13 14.59 22.82
N PRO A 155 -2.83 14.41 21.55
CA PRO A 155 -2.80 15.50 20.59
C PRO A 155 -4.19 16.04 20.21
N GLY A 156 -5.28 15.38 20.64
CA GLY A 156 -6.63 15.78 20.28
C GLY A 156 -6.82 15.92 18.75
N PRO A 157 -7.39 17.03 18.25
CA PRO A 157 -7.63 17.21 16.80
C PRO A 157 -6.38 17.56 15.98
N TRP A 158 -5.24 17.91 16.62
CA TRP A 158 -4.07 18.43 15.91
C TRP A 158 -3.46 17.41 14.94
N TYR A 159 -3.47 16.12 15.30
CA TYR A 159 -2.96 15.09 14.41
C TYR A 159 -3.86 14.90 13.17
N LEU A 160 -5.19 15.09 13.30
CA LEU A 160 -6.12 15.04 12.17
C LEU A 160 -5.92 16.25 11.25
N LEU A 161 -5.74 17.44 11.80
CA LEU A 161 -5.42 18.63 11.03
C LEU A 161 -4.14 18.48 10.23
N SER A 162 -3.09 17.93 10.86
CA SER A 162 -1.83 17.67 10.17
C SER A 162 -1.96 16.56 9.12
N ALA A 163 -2.79 15.52 9.34
CA ALA A 163 -3.07 14.51 8.34
C ALA A 163 -3.79 15.11 7.12
N VAL A 164 -4.79 15.97 7.35
CA VAL A 164 -5.46 16.70 6.28
C VAL A 164 -4.49 17.60 5.52
N LEU A 165 -3.61 18.30 6.23
CA LEU A 165 -2.60 19.15 5.63
C LEU A 165 -1.62 18.35 4.75
N VAL A 166 -1.15 17.19 5.21
CA VAL A 166 -0.27 16.30 4.42
C VAL A 166 -0.97 15.88 3.14
N VAL A 167 -2.23 15.44 3.21
CA VAL A 167 -3.00 15.05 2.02
C VAL A 167 -3.23 16.25 1.09
N ALA A 168 -3.51 17.43 1.64
CA ALA A 168 -3.71 18.65 0.84
C ALA A 168 -2.42 19.08 0.13
N LEU A 169 -1.26 18.98 0.80
CA LEU A 169 0.05 19.28 0.20
C LEU A 169 0.41 18.28 -0.90
N ASP A 170 0.16 16.99 -0.67
CA ASP A 170 0.36 15.94 -1.67
C ASP A 170 -0.45 16.23 -2.94
N ARG A 171 -1.73 16.56 -2.80
CA ARG A 171 -2.58 16.98 -3.91
C ARG A 171 -2.12 18.26 -4.60
N ALA A 172 -1.65 19.24 -3.83
CA ALA A 172 -1.12 20.49 -4.40
C ALA A 172 0.13 20.21 -5.26
N VAL A 173 1.03 19.36 -4.79
CA VAL A 173 2.23 18.95 -5.55
C VAL A 173 1.87 18.23 -6.85
N GLU A 174 0.84 17.38 -6.86
CA GLU A 174 0.36 16.71 -8.09
C GLU A 174 -0.27 17.70 -9.09
N ILE A 175 -0.97 18.71 -8.61
CA ILE A 175 -1.72 19.66 -9.45
C ILE A 175 -0.80 20.73 -10.09
N VAL A 176 0.23 21.19 -9.38
CA VAL A 176 1.12 22.26 -9.83
C VAL A 176 1.74 21.98 -11.22
N PRO A 177 2.35 20.82 -11.49
CA PRO A 177 2.92 20.55 -12.82
C PRO A 177 1.86 20.50 -13.93
N VAL A 178 0.64 20.04 -13.63
CA VAL A 178 -0.47 20.01 -14.60
C VAL A 178 -0.89 21.43 -14.98
N ILE A 179 -0.99 22.34 -14.01
CA ILE A 179 -1.31 23.76 -14.25
C ILE A 179 -0.19 24.41 -15.05
N GLN A 180 1.09 24.16 -14.71
CA GLN A 180 2.23 24.72 -15.42
C GLN A 180 2.28 24.24 -16.88
N GLN A 181 2.00 22.95 -17.15
CA GLN A 181 1.92 22.43 -18.51
C GLN A 181 0.77 23.05 -19.31
N ALA A 182 -0.39 23.22 -18.69
CA ALA A 182 -1.54 23.86 -19.33
C ALA A 182 -1.27 25.34 -19.66
N GLU A 183 -0.59 26.06 -18.77
CA GLU A 183 -0.17 27.45 -18.99
C GLU A 183 0.87 27.58 -20.12
N LEU A 184 1.87 26.68 -20.12
CA LEU A 184 2.87 26.64 -21.17
C LEU A 184 2.25 26.33 -22.53
N HIS A 185 1.30 25.40 -22.57
CA HIS A 185 0.59 25.04 -23.80
C HIS A 185 -0.23 26.20 -24.36
N ARG A 186 -0.94 26.95 -23.50
CA ARG A 186 -1.64 28.17 -23.89
C ARG A 186 -0.70 29.24 -24.46
N ARG A 187 0.44 29.49 -23.85
CA ARG A 187 1.43 30.46 -24.30
C ARG A 187 2.04 30.08 -25.65
N LEU A 188 2.20 28.78 -25.92
CA LEU A 188 2.76 28.30 -27.20
C LEU A 188 1.76 28.33 -28.35
N LEU A 189 0.46 28.20 -28.06
CA LEU A 189 -0.60 28.22 -29.09
C LEU A 189 -1.15 29.63 -29.38
N GLY A 190 -0.78 30.63 -28.60
CA GLY A 190 -1.06 32.04 -28.92
C GLY A 190 -2.52 32.48 -28.68
N ASP A 191 -3.21 31.83 -27.70
CA ASP A 191 -4.51 32.29 -27.21
C ASP A 191 -4.36 33.25 -26.02
#